data_e777472b242e30630c49da01167479bd
#
_entry.id   e777472b242e30630c49da01167479bd
#
_cell.length_a   1.000
_cell.length_b   1.000
_cell.length_c   1.000
_cell.angle_alpha   90.00
_cell.angle_beta   90.00
_cell.angle_gamma   90.00
#
_symmetry.space_group_name_H-M   'P 1'
#
loop_
_entity.id
_entity.type
_entity.pdbx_description
1 polymer ?
#
loop_
_entity_poly.entity_id
_entity_poly.type
_entity_poly.pdbx_seq_one_letter_code
_entity_poly.pdbx_strand_id
1 'polypeptide(L)'
;FRGNIYVIQDGRILMEHVSGFADLANEIPNTMETKFASASAGKVFVATAILQLIEQGKLNFGDTLGKLFDIDLHDIDVDVTVEQLLNHTSGVPDYFDESIMDEYEDLWLDYPNYKIRHNNDLFPLFIDRPMMYPKGKKFQYNNSGYVLLAAIIEKVTGMYFDKYLQTAVFDVCDMNGTGYYELDRLPAKCANSYIYCADTNDFRTNIYSVDVKGTGAGGAFITIKDIVSFWTNLLNGKLISKELLSKMFSKQSGDGIDAEEGYYGYGVWIIDNPGGKDFVYFQGCDPGVSFLSEYNPNNGIISVLVSNYGDNVWEEMRKIRKEFYK
;
A
#
# COMPACT_ATOMS: atom_id res chain seq x y z
N PHE A 1 5.79 -7.55 20.63
CA PHE A 1 5.56 -6.76 19.42
C PHE A 1 6.45 -5.52 19.43
N ARG A 2 7.23 -5.32 18.39
CA ARG A 2 8.13 -4.16 18.19
C ARG A 2 7.59 -3.30 17.05
N GLY A 3 7.34 -2.04 17.33
CA GLY A 3 6.68 -1.11 16.43
C GLY A 3 5.66 -0.28 17.17
N ASN A 4 4.70 0.26 16.43
CA ASN A 4 3.68 1.14 16.97
C ASN A 4 2.28 0.59 16.72
N ILE A 5 1.40 0.73 17.72
CA ILE A 5 -0.04 0.47 17.62
C ILE A 5 -0.78 1.73 18.07
N TYR A 6 -1.80 2.11 17.30
CA TYR A 6 -2.66 3.24 17.63
C TYR A 6 -4.11 2.93 17.27
N VAL A 7 -4.99 2.95 18.28
CA VAL A 7 -6.42 2.69 18.12
C VAL A 7 -7.18 3.92 18.61
N ILE A 8 -8.01 4.46 17.74
CA ILE A 8 -8.76 5.69 18.01
C ILE A 8 -10.22 5.54 17.64
N GLN A 9 -11.10 6.17 18.38
CA GLN A 9 -12.53 6.27 18.11
C GLN A 9 -12.99 7.72 18.30
N ASP A 10 -13.53 8.36 17.28
CA ASP A 10 -14.07 9.72 17.33
C ASP A 10 -13.12 10.74 17.99
N GLY A 11 -11.82 10.64 17.71
CA GLY A 11 -10.78 11.49 18.30
C GLY A 11 -10.29 11.06 19.68
N ARG A 12 -10.92 10.05 20.30
CA ARG A 12 -10.49 9.50 21.59
C ARG A 12 -9.52 8.34 21.37
N ILE A 13 -8.35 8.41 22.00
CA ILE A 13 -7.35 7.34 22.01
C ILE A 13 -7.88 6.19 22.89
N LEU A 14 -8.01 5.01 22.31
CA LEU A 14 -8.37 3.77 23.03
C LEU A 14 -7.12 2.97 23.39
N MET A 15 -6.10 2.96 22.52
CA MET A 15 -4.83 2.27 22.74
C MET A 15 -3.70 3.01 22.04
N GLU A 16 -2.56 3.13 22.74
CA GLU A 16 -1.30 3.60 22.20
C GLU A 16 -0.18 2.68 22.70
N HIS A 17 0.62 2.14 21.79
CA HIS A 17 1.78 1.32 22.10
C HIS A 17 2.95 1.72 21.22
N VAL A 18 4.13 1.82 21.82
CA VAL A 18 5.39 2.11 21.13
C VAL A 18 6.47 1.21 21.70
N SER A 19 7.18 0.49 20.84
CA SER A 19 8.22 -0.45 21.27
C SER A 19 9.29 -0.65 20.19
N GLY A 20 10.46 -1.12 20.60
CA GLY A 20 11.59 -1.38 19.71
C GLY A 20 12.37 -0.13 19.32
N PHE A 21 13.30 -0.29 18.39
CA PHE A 21 14.22 0.75 17.95
C PHE A 21 13.98 1.13 16.48
N ALA A 22 13.98 2.42 16.21
CA ALA A 22 14.02 2.96 14.85
C ALA A 22 15.41 2.75 14.22
N ASP A 23 16.45 2.82 15.05
CA ASP A 23 17.83 2.50 14.69
C ASP A 23 18.44 1.63 15.80
N LEU A 24 18.56 0.34 15.51
CA LEU A 24 19.03 -0.64 16.48
C LEU A 24 20.52 -0.43 16.83
N ALA A 25 21.34 -0.10 15.86
CA ALA A 25 22.78 0.07 16.03
C ALA A 25 23.12 1.29 16.92
N ASN A 26 22.32 2.35 16.82
CA ASN A 26 22.48 3.58 17.60
C ASN A 26 21.54 3.63 18.83
N GLU A 27 20.80 2.57 19.10
CA GLU A 27 19.84 2.46 20.19
C GLU A 27 18.78 3.61 20.21
N ILE A 28 18.39 4.10 19.02
CA ILE A 28 17.37 5.14 18.87
C ILE A 28 15.99 4.48 18.96
N PRO A 29 15.18 4.73 20.01
CA PRO A 29 13.89 4.07 20.17
C PRO A 29 12.87 4.55 19.13
N ASN A 30 11.88 3.71 18.84
CA ASN A 30 10.67 4.13 18.17
C ASN A 30 9.92 5.17 19.02
N THR A 31 9.20 6.05 18.35
CA THR A 31 8.32 7.07 18.97
C THR A 31 7.04 7.19 18.16
N MET A 32 6.04 7.91 18.63
CA MET A 32 4.83 8.24 17.86
C MET A 32 5.11 9.07 16.60
N GLU A 33 6.28 9.68 16.51
CA GLU A 33 6.74 10.48 15.36
C GLU A 33 7.64 9.69 14.40
N THR A 34 7.91 8.43 14.71
CA THR A 34 8.72 7.56 13.85
C THR A 34 7.99 7.32 12.54
N LYS A 35 8.72 7.46 11.43
CA LYS A 35 8.25 7.18 10.08
C LYS A 35 8.64 5.75 9.71
N PHE A 36 7.66 4.95 9.39
CA PHE A 36 7.84 3.54 9.04
C PHE A 36 7.55 3.30 7.57
N ALA A 37 8.29 2.43 6.93
CA ALA A 37 7.90 1.88 5.64
C ALA A 37 6.55 1.15 5.77
N SER A 38 5.68 1.29 4.77
CA SER A 38 4.31 0.76 4.79
C SER A 38 4.09 -0.40 3.80
N ALA A 39 5.13 -0.81 3.08
CA ALA A 39 5.04 -1.85 2.06
C ALA A 39 3.84 -1.60 1.10
N SER A 40 3.11 -2.63 0.73
CA SER A 40 1.94 -2.57 -0.17
C SER A 40 0.79 -1.69 0.30
N ALA A 41 0.76 -1.26 1.58
CA ALA A 41 -0.26 -0.33 2.07
C ALA A 41 -0.26 1.01 1.30
N GLY A 42 0.86 1.40 0.68
CA GLY A 42 0.93 2.56 -0.20
C GLY A 42 -0.01 2.55 -1.40
N LYS A 43 -0.53 1.37 -1.80
CA LYS A 43 -1.51 1.24 -2.90
C LYS A 43 -2.79 2.03 -2.65
N VAL A 44 -3.20 2.22 -1.40
CA VAL A 44 -4.40 3.02 -1.07
C VAL A 44 -4.26 4.47 -1.52
N PHE A 45 -3.05 5.04 -1.45
CA PHE A 45 -2.79 6.41 -1.89
C PHE A 45 -2.83 6.53 -3.40
N VAL A 46 -2.28 5.55 -4.12
CA VAL A 46 -2.34 5.48 -5.60
C VAL A 46 -3.79 5.35 -6.06
N ALA A 47 -4.57 4.45 -5.46
CA ALA A 47 -5.99 4.29 -5.77
C ALA A 47 -6.77 5.59 -5.51
N THR A 48 -6.54 6.26 -4.37
CA THR A 48 -7.16 7.55 -4.05
C THR A 48 -6.84 8.61 -5.11
N ALA A 49 -5.58 8.70 -5.54
CA ALA A 49 -5.17 9.65 -6.59
C ALA A 49 -5.83 9.35 -7.94
N ILE A 50 -5.94 8.09 -8.35
CA ILE A 50 -6.67 7.69 -9.56
C ILE A 50 -8.15 8.11 -9.45
N LEU A 51 -8.79 7.87 -8.31
CA LEU A 51 -10.18 8.26 -8.10
C LEU A 51 -10.36 9.80 -8.12
N GLN A 52 -9.40 10.57 -7.60
CA GLN A 52 -9.39 12.03 -7.74
C GLN A 52 -9.32 12.47 -9.21
N LEU A 53 -8.47 11.83 -10.01
CA LEU A 53 -8.36 12.13 -11.44
C LEU A 53 -9.63 11.78 -12.21
N ILE A 54 -10.31 10.70 -11.82
CA ILE A 54 -11.61 10.31 -12.38
C ILE A 54 -12.67 11.35 -11.99
N GLU A 55 -12.73 11.77 -10.75
CA GLU A 55 -13.66 12.80 -10.27
C GLU A 55 -13.48 14.15 -10.97
N GLN A 56 -12.22 14.49 -11.30
CA GLN A 56 -11.86 15.69 -12.05
C GLN A 56 -12.16 15.57 -13.57
N GLY A 57 -12.65 14.42 -14.03
CA GLY A 57 -12.90 14.16 -15.46
C GLY A 57 -11.64 14.04 -16.32
N LYS A 58 -10.46 13.88 -15.70
CA LYS A 58 -9.17 13.70 -16.40
C LYS A 58 -8.90 12.25 -16.79
N LEU A 59 -9.61 11.32 -16.18
CA LEU A 59 -9.49 9.88 -16.35
C LEU A 59 -10.86 9.24 -16.23
N ASN A 60 -11.05 8.06 -16.82
CA ASN A 60 -12.27 7.26 -16.65
C ASN A 60 -11.90 5.83 -16.25
N PHE A 61 -12.79 5.13 -15.54
CA PHE A 61 -12.61 3.72 -15.18
C PHE A 61 -12.36 2.83 -16.41
N GLY A 62 -13.04 3.10 -17.53
CA GLY A 62 -12.91 2.37 -18.79
C GLY A 62 -11.78 2.83 -19.71
N ASP A 63 -10.95 3.80 -19.33
CA ASP A 63 -9.80 4.18 -20.14
C ASP A 63 -8.79 3.02 -20.17
N THR A 64 -8.27 2.73 -21.38
CA THR A 64 -7.43 1.57 -21.63
C THR A 64 -5.95 1.95 -21.66
N LEU A 65 -5.08 0.97 -21.42
CA LEU A 65 -3.62 1.18 -21.49
C LEU A 65 -3.20 1.73 -22.86
N GLY A 66 -3.77 1.19 -23.96
CA GLY A 66 -3.47 1.67 -25.32
C GLY A 66 -3.91 3.09 -25.61
N LYS A 67 -4.93 3.61 -24.88
CA LYS A 67 -5.32 5.03 -24.94
C LYS A 67 -4.37 5.92 -24.14
N LEU A 68 -3.84 5.42 -23.04
CA LEU A 68 -3.11 6.21 -22.05
C LEU A 68 -1.59 6.22 -22.29
N PHE A 69 -1.03 5.15 -22.84
CA PHE A 69 0.40 5.03 -23.06
C PHE A 69 0.79 5.12 -24.53
N ASP A 70 1.85 5.88 -24.81
CA ASP A 70 2.47 5.98 -26.15
C ASP A 70 3.74 5.11 -26.26
N ILE A 71 3.91 4.12 -25.37
CA ILE A 71 5.03 3.19 -25.36
C ILE A 71 4.58 1.84 -25.89
N ASP A 72 5.54 1.05 -26.38
CA ASP A 72 5.28 -0.36 -26.71
C ASP A 72 5.02 -1.14 -25.42
N LEU A 73 3.84 -1.72 -25.31
CA LEU A 73 3.43 -2.56 -24.20
C LEU A 73 3.69 -4.06 -24.45
N HIS A 74 4.37 -4.37 -25.56
CA HIS A 74 4.71 -5.73 -25.99
C HIS A 74 3.48 -6.66 -26.00
N ASP A 75 3.49 -7.74 -25.21
CA ASP A 75 2.40 -8.72 -25.13
C ASP A 75 1.30 -8.33 -24.12
N ILE A 76 1.41 -7.19 -23.44
CA ILE A 76 0.36 -6.70 -22.55
C ILE A 76 -0.86 -6.25 -23.37
N ASP A 77 -2.03 -6.79 -23.06
CA ASP A 77 -3.29 -6.44 -23.71
C ASP A 77 -3.60 -4.93 -23.52
N VAL A 78 -3.51 -4.19 -24.63
CA VAL A 78 -3.72 -2.73 -24.66
C VAL A 78 -5.13 -2.29 -24.24
N ASP A 79 -6.10 -3.21 -24.27
CA ASP A 79 -7.47 -2.94 -23.81
C ASP A 79 -7.70 -3.19 -22.31
N VAL A 80 -6.67 -3.49 -21.54
CA VAL A 80 -6.75 -3.49 -20.05
C VAL A 80 -7.15 -2.11 -19.59
N THR A 81 -8.16 -2.05 -18.72
CA THR A 81 -8.73 -0.79 -18.23
C THR A 81 -8.15 -0.36 -16.89
N VAL A 82 -8.26 0.93 -16.59
CA VAL A 82 -7.93 1.50 -15.26
C VAL A 82 -8.65 0.76 -14.13
N GLU A 83 -9.93 0.43 -14.31
CA GLU A 83 -10.70 -0.31 -13.30
C GLU A 83 -10.14 -1.70 -13.04
N GLN A 84 -9.71 -2.42 -14.10
CA GLN A 84 -9.11 -3.75 -13.97
C GLN A 84 -7.75 -3.73 -13.27
N LEU A 85 -7.00 -2.65 -13.40
CA LEU A 85 -5.77 -2.44 -12.62
C LEU A 85 -6.10 -2.16 -11.14
N LEU A 86 -7.07 -1.28 -10.86
CA LEU A 86 -7.48 -0.90 -9.50
C LEU A 86 -7.96 -2.09 -8.66
N ASN A 87 -8.67 -3.03 -9.30
CA ASN A 87 -9.32 -4.15 -8.62
C ASN A 87 -8.62 -5.51 -8.83
N HIS A 88 -7.38 -5.51 -9.37
CA HIS A 88 -6.57 -6.70 -9.59
C HIS A 88 -7.19 -7.78 -10.50
N THR A 89 -7.94 -7.35 -11.52
CA THR A 89 -8.50 -8.27 -12.54
C THR A 89 -7.87 -8.10 -13.92
N SER A 90 -6.79 -7.34 -14.02
CA SER A 90 -6.16 -6.98 -15.28
C SER A 90 -5.50 -8.15 -16.01
N GLY A 91 -4.91 -9.10 -15.29
CA GLY A 91 -4.10 -10.18 -15.85
C GLY A 91 -2.75 -9.75 -16.41
N VAL A 92 -2.33 -8.50 -16.20
CA VAL A 92 -0.98 -8.05 -16.59
C VAL A 92 0.09 -8.85 -15.86
N PRO A 93 1.26 -9.09 -16.49
CA PRO A 93 2.33 -9.83 -15.84
C PRO A 93 2.80 -9.12 -14.58
N ASP A 94 2.97 -9.85 -13.49
CA ASP A 94 3.47 -9.30 -12.24
C ASP A 94 5.00 -9.45 -12.13
N TYR A 95 5.69 -8.40 -11.73
CA TYR A 95 7.12 -8.46 -11.47
C TYR A 95 7.44 -9.28 -10.22
N PHE A 96 6.52 -9.31 -9.25
CA PHE A 96 6.55 -10.18 -8.08
C PHE A 96 5.19 -10.87 -7.92
N ASP A 97 5.07 -12.05 -8.51
CA ASP A 97 3.87 -12.89 -8.39
C ASP A 97 3.93 -13.72 -7.11
N GLU A 98 3.26 -13.26 -6.07
CA GLU A 98 3.22 -13.89 -4.73
C GLU A 98 2.65 -15.32 -4.75
N SER A 99 2.01 -15.74 -5.87
CA SER A 99 1.52 -17.13 -6.03
C SER A 99 2.61 -18.14 -6.40
N ILE A 100 3.78 -17.67 -6.86
CA ILE A 100 4.88 -18.51 -7.36
C ILE A 100 6.28 -18.08 -6.89
N MET A 101 6.39 -16.90 -6.27
CA MET A 101 7.66 -16.34 -5.76
C MET A 101 7.56 -16.21 -4.24
N ASP A 102 8.47 -16.84 -3.51
CA ASP A 102 8.46 -16.85 -2.05
C ASP A 102 9.21 -15.65 -1.45
N GLU A 103 10.33 -15.26 -2.08
CA GLU A 103 11.24 -14.27 -1.52
C GLU A 103 11.34 -13.01 -2.40
N TYR A 104 10.92 -11.86 -1.86
CA TYR A 104 11.00 -10.58 -2.57
C TYR A 104 12.43 -10.16 -2.91
N GLU A 105 13.39 -10.53 -2.09
CA GLU A 105 14.80 -10.19 -2.29
C GLU A 105 15.44 -10.90 -3.49
N ASP A 106 14.86 -12.00 -3.99
CA ASP A 106 15.34 -12.70 -5.19
C ASP A 106 15.23 -11.84 -6.46
N LEU A 107 14.33 -10.87 -6.50
CA LEU A 107 14.24 -9.89 -7.59
C LEU A 107 15.54 -9.12 -7.81
N TRP A 108 16.29 -8.91 -6.74
CA TRP A 108 17.45 -8.03 -6.71
C TRP A 108 18.77 -8.75 -7.02
N LEU A 109 18.75 -10.07 -7.23
CA LEU A 109 19.92 -10.85 -7.63
C LEU A 109 20.38 -10.46 -9.03
N ASP A 110 19.44 -10.33 -9.97
CA ASP A 110 19.73 -10.00 -11.37
C ASP A 110 19.47 -8.53 -11.71
N TYR A 111 18.60 -7.86 -10.96
CA TYR A 111 18.24 -6.44 -11.16
C TYR A 111 18.49 -5.63 -9.89
N PRO A 112 19.62 -4.91 -9.79
CA PRO A 112 20.00 -4.23 -8.55
C PRO A 112 18.98 -3.24 -8.04
N ASN A 113 18.53 -3.42 -6.81
CA ASN A 113 17.47 -2.63 -6.17
C ASN A 113 17.77 -1.11 -6.12
N TYR A 114 19.04 -0.72 -6.05
CA TYR A 114 19.45 0.69 -6.04
C TYR A 114 19.12 1.44 -7.35
N LYS A 115 18.77 0.74 -8.41
CA LYS A 115 18.30 1.33 -9.67
C LYS A 115 16.86 1.81 -9.61
N ILE A 116 16.06 1.29 -8.68
CA ILE A 116 14.65 1.64 -8.55
C ILE A 116 14.52 2.99 -7.82
N ARG A 117 14.54 4.08 -8.57
CA ARG A 117 14.40 5.46 -8.05
C ARG A 117 13.17 6.18 -8.58
N HIS A 118 12.63 5.67 -9.68
CA HIS A 118 11.39 6.12 -10.30
C HIS A 118 10.47 4.93 -10.53
N ASN A 119 9.19 5.20 -10.57
CA ASN A 119 8.17 4.16 -10.76
C ASN A 119 8.44 3.27 -11.99
N ASN A 120 8.84 3.90 -13.11
CA ASN A 120 9.05 3.20 -14.38
C ASN A 120 10.33 2.36 -14.42
N ASP A 121 11.21 2.47 -13.41
CA ASP A 121 12.41 1.62 -13.30
C ASP A 121 12.05 0.14 -13.06
N LEU A 122 10.80 -0.15 -12.63
CA LEU A 122 10.29 -1.52 -12.51
C LEU A 122 9.79 -2.12 -13.84
N PHE A 123 9.53 -1.32 -14.87
CA PHE A 123 8.99 -1.81 -16.15
C PHE A 123 9.80 -2.97 -16.76
N PRO A 124 11.15 -2.92 -16.78
CA PRO A 124 11.96 -4.02 -17.34
C PRO A 124 11.73 -5.39 -16.67
N LEU A 125 11.16 -5.42 -15.45
CA LEU A 125 10.91 -6.66 -14.74
C LEU A 125 9.63 -7.38 -15.20
N PHE A 126 8.73 -6.70 -15.94
CA PHE A 126 7.45 -7.30 -16.30
C PHE A 126 6.95 -6.97 -17.72
N ILE A 127 7.37 -5.86 -18.33
CA ILE A 127 6.73 -5.35 -19.55
C ILE A 127 6.85 -6.29 -20.75
N ASP A 128 7.92 -7.10 -20.82
CA ASP A 128 8.19 -8.07 -21.89
C ASP A 128 7.61 -9.47 -21.58
N ARG A 129 6.90 -9.63 -20.45
CA ARG A 129 6.31 -10.92 -20.08
C ARG A 129 4.90 -11.05 -20.64
N PRO A 130 4.46 -12.27 -20.99
CA PRO A 130 3.10 -12.49 -21.48
C PRO A 130 2.06 -12.24 -20.37
N MET A 131 0.82 -11.93 -20.78
CA MET A 131 -0.32 -11.85 -19.86
C MET A 131 -0.44 -13.13 -19.04
N MET A 132 -0.68 -12.99 -17.72
CA MET A 132 -0.88 -14.13 -16.81
C MET A 132 -2.18 -14.87 -17.12
N TYR A 133 -3.22 -14.12 -17.50
CA TYR A 133 -4.53 -14.61 -17.93
C TYR A 133 -5.27 -13.49 -18.68
N PRO A 134 -6.35 -13.83 -19.42
CA PRO A 134 -7.14 -12.81 -20.10
C PRO A 134 -7.78 -11.82 -19.12
N LYS A 135 -7.70 -10.52 -19.41
CA LYS A 135 -8.28 -9.44 -18.59
C LYS A 135 -9.72 -9.73 -18.15
N GLY A 136 -10.05 -9.40 -16.92
CA GLY A 136 -11.38 -9.53 -16.33
C GLY A 136 -11.80 -10.97 -15.99
N LYS A 137 -10.92 -11.98 -16.13
CA LYS A 137 -11.29 -13.39 -15.93
C LYS A 137 -11.26 -13.85 -14.48
N LYS A 138 -10.36 -13.32 -13.69
CA LYS A 138 -10.24 -13.65 -12.26
C LYS A 138 -9.59 -12.51 -11.49
N PHE A 139 -9.75 -12.55 -10.20
CA PHE A 139 -8.94 -11.77 -9.27
C PHE A 139 -7.59 -12.46 -9.07
N GLN A 140 -6.53 -11.68 -9.11
CA GLN A 140 -5.20 -12.06 -8.63
C GLN A 140 -4.46 -10.80 -8.25
N TYR A 141 -4.10 -10.67 -6.97
CA TYR A 141 -3.32 -9.53 -6.48
C TYR A 141 -2.11 -9.29 -7.39
N ASN A 142 -1.84 -8.04 -7.74
CA ASN A 142 -0.87 -7.73 -8.79
C ASN A 142 -0.17 -6.39 -8.49
N ASN A 143 1.14 -6.45 -8.30
CA ASN A 143 1.98 -5.30 -7.99
C ASN A 143 2.22 -4.42 -9.23
N SER A 144 2.51 -5.05 -10.38
CA SER A 144 2.73 -4.34 -11.65
C SER A 144 1.52 -3.51 -12.08
N GLY A 145 0.30 -3.96 -11.77
CA GLY A 145 -0.92 -3.18 -12.03
C GLY A 145 -0.90 -1.82 -11.33
N TYR A 146 -0.40 -1.75 -10.12
CA TYR A 146 -0.27 -0.49 -9.38
C TYR A 146 0.94 0.35 -9.80
N VAL A 147 2.00 -0.28 -10.30
CA VAL A 147 3.08 0.44 -11.01
C VAL A 147 2.54 1.12 -12.27
N LEU A 148 1.68 0.43 -13.05
CA LEU A 148 1.01 1.02 -14.22
C LEU A 148 0.05 2.15 -13.81
N LEU A 149 -0.72 2.02 -12.71
CA LEU A 149 -1.58 3.10 -12.20
C LEU A 149 -0.77 4.34 -11.81
N ALA A 150 0.37 4.18 -11.16
CA ALA A 150 1.27 5.30 -10.86
C ALA A 150 1.82 5.96 -12.13
N ALA A 151 2.19 5.18 -13.14
CA ALA A 151 2.60 5.71 -14.44
C ALA A 151 1.45 6.44 -15.16
N ILE A 152 0.20 6.01 -15.00
CA ILE A 152 -0.99 6.73 -15.48
C ILE A 152 -1.13 8.08 -14.77
N ILE A 153 -0.93 8.14 -13.45
CA ILE A 153 -0.91 9.42 -12.72
C ILE A 153 0.13 10.36 -13.34
N GLU A 154 1.36 9.87 -13.58
CA GLU A 154 2.43 10.67 -14.18
C GLU A 154 2.06 11.15 -15.59
N LYS A 155 1.50 10.28 -16.43
CA LYS A 155 1.06 10.63 -17.78
C LYS A 155 -0.03 11.71 -17.80
N VAL A 156 -1.04 11.56 -16.94
CA VAL A 156 -2.20 12.46 -16.90
C VAL A 156 -1.86 13.81 -16.27
N THR A 157 -0.96 13.83 -15.30
CA THR A 157 -0.64 15.04 -14.52
C THR A 157 0.61 15.76 -14.98
N GLY A 158 1.52 15.09 -15.68
CA GLY A 158 2.86 15.59 -16.02
C GLY A 158 3.80 15.71 -14.80
N MET A 159 3.44 15.10 -13.67
CA MET A 159 4.21 15.09 -12.42
C MET A 159 4.62 13.67 -12.07
N TYR A 160 5.76 13.46 -11.43
CA TYR A 160 6.06 12.20 -10.77
C TYR A 160 4.93 11.83 -9.80
N PHE A 161 4.55 10.55 -9.74
CA PHE A 161 3.40 10.10 -8.94
C PHE A 161 3.56 10.46 -7.45
N ASP A 162 4.78 10.31 -6.90
CA ASP A 162 5.08 10.65 -5.50
C ASP A 162 4.89 12.15 -5.22
N LYS A 163 5.21 13.01 -6.19
CA LYS A 163 4.98 14.46 -6.10
C LYS A 163 3.50 14.81 -6.19
N TYR A 164 2.77 14.11 -7.07
CA TYR A 164 1.33 14.29 -7.13
C TYR A 164 0.65 13.83 -5.82
N LEU A 165 1.03 12.66 -5.28
CA LEU A 165 0.53 12.19 -3.99
C LEU A 165 0.85 13.16 -2.85
N GLN A 166 2.06 13.74 -2.84
CA GLN A 166 2.43 14.74 -1.84
C GLN A 166 1.42 15.90 -1.82
N THR A 167 1.15 16.50 -2.96
CA THR A 167 0.30 17.70 -3.05
C THR A 167 -1.21 17.40 -3.01
N ALA A 168 -1.64 16.30 -3.63
CA ALA A 168 -3.06 15.98 -3.80
C ALA A 168 -3.65 15.12 -2.66
N VAL A 169 -2.78 14.43 -1.90
CA VAL A 169 -3.21 13.54 -0.82
C VAL A 169 -2.57 13.94 0.51
N PHE A 170 -1.23 13.94 0.60
CA PHE A 170 -0.56 14.07 1.89
C PHE A 170 -0.69 15.49 2.47
N ASP A 171 -0.43 16.53 1.67
CA ASP A 171 -0.57 17.93 2.12
C ASP A 171 -2.04 18.27 2.45
N VAL A 172 -2.99 17.73 1.65
CA VAL A 172 -4.44 17.92 1.89
C VAL A 172 -4.87 17.32 3.22
N CYS A 173 -4.22 16.24 3.65
CA CYS A 173 -4.52 15.54 4.91
C CYS A 173 -3.61 15.96 6.08
N ASP A 174 -2.75 16.97 5.91
CA ASP A 174 -1.75 17.37 6.91
C ASP A 174 -0.81 16.21 7.33
N MET A 175 -0.50 15.29 6.39
CA MET A 175 0.35 14.11 6.60
C MET A 175 1.84 14.47 6.47
N ASN A 176 2.34 15.31 7.36
CA ASN A 176 3.68 15.92 7.28
C ASN A 176 4.83 14.92 7.51
N GLY A 177 4.54 13.74 8.03
CA GLY A 177 5.50 12.65 8.24
C GLY A 177 5.52 11.63 7.11
N THR A 178 4.65 11.77 6.10
CA THR A 178 4.46 10.78 5.03
C THR A 178 5.17 11.20 3.74
N GLY A 179 5.74 10.23 3.03
CA GLY A 179 6.37 10.48 1.73
C GLY A 179 7.07 9.25 1.16
N TYR A 180 7.51 9.35 -0.08
CA TYR A 180 8.32 8.33 -0.75
C TYR A 180 9.79 8.74 -0.69
N TYR A 181 10.56 8.07 0.16
CA TYR A 181 11.97 8.39 0.41
C TYR A 181 12.88 7.28 -0.12
N GLU A 182 14.12 7.64 -0.45
CA GLU A 182 15.13 6.69 -0.86
C GLU A 182 15.86 6.15 0.39
N LEU A 183 16.05 4.83 0.48
CA LEU A 183 16.64 4.16 1.64
C LEU A 183 18.08 4.60 1.94
N ASP A 184 18.80 5.03 0.91
CA ASP A 184 20.19 5.52 1.03
C ASP A 184 20.29 7.01 1.42
N ARG A 185 19.14 7.72 1.58
CA ARG A 185 19.06 9.11 2.05
C ARG A 185 17.74 9.44 2.77
N LEU A 186 17.43 8.62 3.76
CA LEU A 186 16.22 8.81 4.56
C LEU A 186 16.26 10.15 5.32
N PRO A 187 15.12 10.88 5.40
CA PRO A 187 15.01 12.04 6.27
C PRO A 187 14.99 11.64 7.75
N ALA A 188 15.13 12.62 8.63
CA ALA A 188 15.09 12.40 10.06
C ALA A 188 13.81 11.67 10.50
N LYS A 189 13.92 10.88 11.56
CA LYS A 189 12.86 10.08 12.18
C LYS A 189 12.36 8.89 11.34
N CYS A 190 12.99 8.53 10.23
CA CYS A 190 12.70 7.27 9.56
C CYS A 190 13.31 6.10 10.31
N ALA A 191 12.54 5.04 10.50
CA ALA A 191 13.05 3.78 11.02
C ALA A 191 13.76 3.00 9.93
N ASN A 192 14.85 2.33 10.26
CA ASN A 192 15.32 1.17 9.51
C ASN A 192 14.34 0.01 9.71
N SER A 193 14.21 -0.84 8.70
CA SER A 193 13.49 -2.11 8.84
C SER A 193 14.47 -3.26 8.98
N TYR A 194 14.13 -4.25 9.80
CA TYR A 194 15.04 -5.28 10.27
C TYR A 194 14.51 -6.68 9.96
N ILE A 195 15.36 -7.48 9.33
CA ILE A 195 15.15 -8.90 9.06
C ILE A 195 15.89 -9.71 10.10
N TYR A 196 15.21 -10.64 10.75
CA TYR A 196 15.84 -11.56 11.70
C TYR A 196 16.68 -12.61 10.97
N CYS A 197 17.94 -12.77 11.37
CA CYS A 197 18.87 -13.75 10.85
C CYS A 197 19.01 -14.90 11.87
N ALA A 198 18.35 -16.01 11.61
CA ALA A 198 18.33 -17.15 12.55
C ALA A 198 19.72 -17.75 12.80
N ASP A 199 20.60 -17.78 11.79
CA ASP A 199 21.93 -18.35 11.87
C ASP A 199 22.87 -17.61 12.84
N THR A 200 22.71 -16.28 12.91
CA THR A 200 23.52 -15.41 13.79
C THR A 200 22.79 -14.99 15.03
N ASN A 201 21.47 -15.27 15.13
CA ASN A 201 20.57 -14.80 16.17
C ASN A 201 20.64 -13.28 16.32
N ASP A 202 20.63 -12.56 15.20
CA ASP A 202 20.78 -11.10 15.11
C ASP A 202 19.86 -10.53 14.03
N PHE A 203 19.90 -9.21 13.80
CA PHE A 203 19.12 -8.50 12.82
C PHE A 203 20.01 -7.83 11.78
N ARG A 204 19.62 -7.91 10.50
CA ARG A 204 20.16 -7.08 9.41
C ARG A 204 19.11 -6.09 8.94
N THR A 205 19.52 -4.96 8.39
CA THR A 205 18.59 -4.04 7.70
C THR A 205 18.12 -4.64 6.37
N ASN A 206 16.95 -4.22 5.91
CA ASN A 206 16.36 -4.68 4.65
C ASN A 206 16.83 -3.88 3.42
N ILE A 207 17.84 -3.02 3.55
CA ILE A 207 18.26 -2.08 2.50
C ILE A 207 18.61 -2.75 1.16
N TYR A 208 18.99 -4.01 1.17
CA TYR A 208 19.29 -4.80 -0.04
C TYR A 208 18.14 -5.75 -0.44
N SER A 209 17.08 -5.81 0.35
CA SER A 209 15.99 -6.79 0.18
C SER A 209 14.71 -6.18 -0.38
N VAL A 210 14.68 -4.86 -0.57
CA VAL A 210 13.52 -4.10 -1.11
C VAL A 210 14.00 -3.03 -2.08
N ASP A 211 13.09 -2.43 -2.85
CA ASP A 211 13.39 -1.27 -3.72
C ASP A 211 14.05 -0.15 -2.92
N VAL A 212 15.05 0.52 -3.48
CA VAL A 212 15.67 1.66 -2.80
C VAL A 212 14.71 2.81 -2.58
N LYS A 213 13.68 2.93 -3.42
CA LYS A 213 12.57 3.89 -3.28
C LYS A 213 11.25 3.21 -3.61
N GLY A 214 10.24 3.43 -2.80
CA GLY A 214 8.89 2.95 -3.06
C GLY A 214 8.32 3.46 -4.39
N THR A 215 7.42 2.69 -4.96
CA THR A 215 6.77 2.88 -6.27
C THR A 215 5.26 2.85 -6.13
N GLY A 216 4.52 2.77 -7.23
CA GLY A 216 3.07 2.55 -7.19
C GLY A 216 2.65 1.28 -6.47
N ALA A 217 3.51 0.27 -6.42
CA ALA A 217 3.26 -0.98 -5.71
C ALA A 217 3.32 -0.84 -4.18
N GLY A 218 4.02 0.19 -3.66
CA GLY A 218 4.14 0.38 -2.21
C GLY A 218 5.35 1.19 -1.78
N GLY A 219 5.75 1.06 -0.51
CA GLY A 219 6.99 1.62 0.02
C GLY A 219 6.91 3.09 0.44
N ALA A 220 5.72 3.67 0.63
CA ALA A 220 5.59 4.95 1.30
C ALA A 220 6.06 4.85 2.76
N PHE A 221 6.78 5.86 3.24
CA PHE A 221 7.01 6.04 4.67
C PHE A 221 5.84 6.81 5.28
N ILE A 222 5.40 6.40 6.46
CA ILE A 222 4.24 6.96 7.16
C ILE A 222 4.50 7.10 8.66
N THR A 223 3.81 8.02 9.32
CA THR A 223 3.58 7.93 10.76
C THR A 223 2.20 7.36 11.04
N ILE A 224 2.00 6.71 12.19
CA ILE A 224 0.69 6.16 12.54
C ILE A 224 -0.39 7.24 12.68
N LYS A 225 -0.01 8.46 13.07
CA LYS A 225 -0.94 9.60 13.16
C LYS A 225 -1.37 10.11 11.77
N ASP A 226 -0.44 10.11 10.81
CA ASP A 226 -0.75 10.49 9.42
C ASP A 226 -1.78 9.53 8.79
N ILE A 227 -1.70 8.23 9.11
CA ILE A 227 -2.69 7.25 8.64
C ILE A 227 -4.09 7.52 9.24
N VAL A 228 -4.16 7.91 10.52
CA VAL A 228 -5.45 8.34 11.10
C VAL A 228 -5.97 9.60 10.42
N SER A 229 -5.09 10.55 10.11
CA SER A 229 -5.45 11.75 9.35
C SER A 229 -5.94 11.41 7.94
N PHE A 230 -5.28 10.48 7.24
CA PHE A 230 -5.73 9.97 5.96
C PHE A 230 -7.16 9.41 6.03
N TRP A 231 -7.42 8.46 6.95
CA TRP A 231 -8.75 7.90 7.16
C TRP A 231 -9.80 8.99 7.42
N THR A 232 -9.49 9.90 8.33
CA THR A 232 -10.41 10.96 8.73
C THR A 232 -10.79 11.86 7.54
N ASN A 233 -9.81 12.27 6.74
CA ASN A 233 -10.05 13.13 5.59
C ASN A 233 -10.73 12.38 4.43
N LEU A 234 -10.41 11.10 4.22
CA LEU A 234 -11.05 10.24 3.23
C LEU A 234 -12.52 10.02 3.57
N LEU A 235 -12.83 9.63 4.81
CA LEU A 235 -14.19 9.39 5.30
C LEU A 235 -15.06 10.65 5.30
N ASN A 236 -14.46 11.83 5.50
CA ASN A 236 -15.14 13.11 5.46
C ASN A 236 -15.35 13.67 4.04
N GLY A 237 -14.88 12.95 3.00
CA GLY A 237 -15.06 13.37 1.61
C GLY A 237 -14.15 14.52 1.18
N LYS A 238 -13.03 14.75 1.88
CA LYS A 238 -12.05 15.80 1.54
C LYS A 238 -11.15 15.39 0.37
N LEU A 239 -10.93 14.09 0.20
CA LEU A 239 -10.07 13.54 -0.87
C LEU A 239 -10.85 13.18 -2.12
N ILE A 240 -11.97 12.51 -1.96
CA ILE A 240 -12.90 12.07 -3.01
C ILE A 240 -14.34 12.20 -2.50
N SER A 241 -15.31 12.28 -3.42
CA SER A 241 -16.74 12.33 -3.04
C SER A 241 -17.18 11.07 -2.30
N LYS A 242 -18.29 11.18 -1.57
CA LYS A 242 -18.90 10.05 -0.87
C LYS A 242 -19.38 8.96 -1.83
N GLU A 243 -19.72 9.31 -3.06
CA GLU A 243 -20.09 8.35 -4.11
C GLU A 243 -18.88 7.49 -4.50
N LEU A 244 -17.75 8.11 -4.81
CA LEU A 244 -16.50 7.40 -5.12
C LEU A 244 -15.96 6.62 -3.91
N LEU A 245 -16.10 7.18 -2.71
CA LEU A 245 -15.73 6.46 -1.48
C LEU A 245 -16.56 5.19 -1.32
N SER A 246 -17.88 5.26 -1.56
CA SER A 246 -18.76 4.09 -1.51
C SER A 246 -18.35 3.04 -2.55
N LYS A 247 -17.95 3.48 -3.75
CA LYS A 247 -17.44 2.60 -4.79
C LYS A 247 -16.09 1.99 -4.41
N MET A 248 -15.19 2.78 -3.84
CA MET A 248 -13.88 2.33 -3.33
C MET A 248 -14.01 1.22 -2.29
N PHE A 249 -15.02 1.33 -1.41
CA PHE A 249 -15.29 0.40 -0.31
C PHE A 249 -16.29 -0.70 -0.66
N SER A 250 -16.67 -0.84 -1.91
CA SER A 250 -17.52 -1.95 -2.36
C SER A 250 -16.69 -3.11 -2.90
N LYS A 251 -17.21 -4.33 -2.79
CA LYS A 251 -16.58 -5.56 -3.27
C LYS A 251 -16.49 -5.50 -4.79
N GLN A 252 -15.35 -5.14 -5.33
CA GLN A 252 -15.09 -5.03 -6.78
C GLN A 252 -14.58 -6.35 -7.35
N SER A 253 -13.81 -7.10 -6.56
CA SER A 253 -13.24 -8.37 -6.96
C SER A 253 -12.86 -9.22 -5.75
N GLY A 254 -12.38 -10.43 -6.00
CA GLY A 254 -12.18 -11.45 -4.97
C GLY A 254 -13.43 -12.29 -4.79
N ASP A 255 -13.27 -13.50 -4.32
CA ASP A 255 -14.35 -14.46 -4.12
C ASP A 255 -14.70 -14.69 -2.64
N GLY A 256 -13.96 -14.02 -1.73
CA GLY A 256 -14.10 -14.18 -0.30
C GLY A 256 -13.69 -15.56 0.22
N ILE A 257 -13.03 -16.38 -0.62
CA ILE A 257 -12.62 -17.74 -0.28
C ILE A 257 -11.53 -17.75 0.78
N ASP A 258 -10.61 -16.77 0.73
CA ASP A 258 -9.69 -16.55 1.84
C ASP A 258 -10.40 -15.72 2.93
N ALA A 259 -10.94 -16.44 3.92
CA ALA A 259 -11.64 -15.82 5.05
C ALA A 259 -10.77 -14.80 5.84
N GLU A 260 -9.46 -14.79 5.61
CA GLU A 260 -8.52 -13.84 6.20
C GLU A 260 -8.32 -12.60 5.32
N GLU A 261 -8.39 -12.69 3.99
CA GLU A 261 -8.18 -11.58 3.06
C GLU A 261 -9.48 -10.92 2.57
N GLY A 262 -10.58 -11.69 2.45
CA GLY A 262 -11.88 -11.14 2.07
C GLY A 262 -11.98 -10.72 0.59
N TYR A 263 -12.68 -9.62 0.33
CA TYR A 263 -12.86 -9.03 -1.01
C TYR A 263 -11.91 -7.85 -1.21
N TYR A 264 -11.70 -7.45 -2.47
CA TYR A 264 -10.93 -6.27 -2.81
C TYR A 264 -11.84 -5.17 -3.38
N GLY A 265 -11.64 -3.94 -2.89
CA GLY A 265 -12.21 -2.72 -3.44
C GLY A 265 -11.24 -2.04 -4.39
N TYR A 266 -11.06 -0.71 -4.28
CA TYR A 266 -10.00 0.00 -4.98
C TYR A 266 -8.90 0.41 -4.00
N GLY A 267 -7.81 -0.35 -3.95
CA GLY A 267 -6.68 -0.12 -3.04
C GLY A 267 -6.95 -0.48 -1.58
N VAL A 268 -8.05 -1.15 -1.30
CA VAL A 268 -8.45 -1.60 0.04
C VAL A 268 -9.01 -3.01 0.01
N TRP A 269 -8.86 -3.72 1.11
CA TRP A 269 -9.48 -5.00 1.38
C TRP A 269 -10.78 -4.79 2.17
N ILE A 270 -11.72 -5.73 2.02
CA ILE A 270 -13.04 -5.68 2.62
C ILE A 270 -13.34 -7.03 3.27
N ILE A 271 -13.56 -7.03 4.58
CA ILE A 271 -13.93 -8.22 5.33
C ILE A 271 -15.42 -8.19 5.60
N ASP A 272 -16.10 -9.28 5.24
CA ASP A 272 -17.52 -9.47 5.54
C ASP A 272 -17.78 -9.41 7.05
N ASN A 273 -18.78 -8.63 7.42
CA ASN A 273 -19.32 -8.60 8.77
C ASN A 273 -20.83 -8.89 8.74
N PRO A 274 -21.25 -10.16 8.87
CA PRO A 274 -22.66 -10.57 8.72
C PRO A 274 -23.64 -9.88 9.67
N GLY A 275 -23.15 -9.30 10.78
CA GLY A 275 -23.95 -8.60 11.77
C GLY A 275 -24.00 -7.07 11.61
N GLY A 276 -23.30 -6.52 10.63
CA GLY A 276 -23.15 -5.07 10.48
C GLY A 276 -22.60 -4.64 9.13
N LYS A 277 -21.90 -3.51 9.10
CA LYS A 277 -21.17 -3.05 7.91
C LYS A 277 -19.82 -3.74 7.85
N ASP A 278 -19.37 -4.06 6.65
CA ASP A 278 -18.07 -4.68 6.40
C ASP A 278 -16.92 -3.81 6.90
N PHE A 279 -15.85 -4.47 7.38
CA PHE A 279 -14.61 -3.76 7.76
C PHE A 279 -13.82 -3.44 6.51
N VAL A 280 -13.15 -2.28 6.50
CA VAL A 280 -12.30 -1.84 5.39
C VAL A 280 -10.88 -1.68 5.91
N TYR A 281 -9.91 -2.28 5.24
CA TYR A 281 -8.51 -2.20 5.66
C TYR A 281 -7.56 -2.12 4.47
N PHE A 282 -6.34 -1.69 4.73
CA PHE A 282 -5.21 -1.83 3.82
C PHE A 282 -3.99 -2.30 4.60
N GLN A 283 -3.17 -3.08 3.93
CA GLN A 283 -2.07 -3.78 4.56
C GLN A 283 -0.82 -3.80 3.68
N GLY A 284 0.30 -4.17 4.27
CA GLY A 284 1.54 -4.37 3.55
C GLY A 284 2.50 -5.25 4.33
N CYS A 285 3.25 -6.06 3.58
CA CYS A 285 4.32 -6.89 4.09
C CYS A 285 5.49 -6.81 3.12
N ASP A 286 6.68 -6.52 3.63
CA ASP A 286 7.96 -6.59 2.95
C ASP A 286 8.99 -7.20 3.90
N PRO A 287 10.16 -7.65 3.45
CA PRO A 287 11.22 -8.09 4.36
C PRO A 287 11.47 -7.09 5.48
N GLY A 288 11.21 -7.49 6.73
CA GLY A 288 11.36 -6.65 7.92
C GLY A 288 10.27 -5.60 8.14
N VAL A 289 9.21 -5.59 7.34
CA VAL A 289 8.08 -4.65 7.45
C VAL A 289 6.77 -5.40 7.55
N SER A 290 5.94 -5.04 8.51
CA SER A 290 4.52 -5.41 8.50
C SER A 290 3.66 -4.21 8.87
N PHE A 291 2.57 -4.03 8.16
CA PHE A 291 1.65 -2.91 8.32
C PHE A 291 0.21 -3.36 8.14
N LEU A 292 -0.67 -2.87 8.99
CA LEU A 292 -2.12 -3.01 8.82
C LEU A 292 -2.82 -1.77 9.37
N SER A 293 -3.77 -1.23 8.61
CA SER A 293 -4.71 -0.23 9.13
C SER A 293 -6.13 -0.56 8.74
N GLU A 294 -7.04 -0.53 9.73
CA GLU A 294 -8.43 -0.91 9.57
C GLU A 294 -9.38 0.15 10.07
N TYR A 295 -10.47 0.35 9.35
CA TYR A 295 -11.62 1.14 9.75
C TYR A 295 -12.83 0.23 10.00
N ASN A 296 -13.43 0.35 11.18
CA ASN A 296 -14.69 -0.31 11.52
C ASN A 296 -15.86 0.70 11.42
N PRO A 297 -16.69 0.63 10.37
CA PRO A 297 -17.78 1.59 10.16
C PRO A 297 -18.96 1.41 11.11
N ASN A 298 -18.97 0.37 11.97
CA ASN A 298 -20.05 0.13 12.92
C ASN A 298 -19.89 0.95 14.19
N ASN A 299 -18.66 1.29 14.56
CA ASN A 299 -18.35 2.05 15.78
C ASN A 299 -17.35 3.20 15.56
N GLY A 300 -16.92 3.43 14.32
CA GLY A 300 -16.00 4.53 13.98
C GLY A 300 -14.55 4.31 14.42
N ILE A 301 -14.17 3.11 14.81
CA ILE A 301 -12.80 2.81 15.24
C ILE A 301 -11.87 2.76 14.03
N ILE A 302 -10.74 3.44 14.15
CA ILE A 302 -9.59 3.34 13.26
C ILE A 302 -8.44 2.71 14.05
N SER A 303 -7.87 1.63 13.52
CA SER A 303 -6.71 0.95 14.08
C SER A 303 -5.54 1.06 13.10
N VAL A 304 -4.35 1.37 13.60
CA VAL A 304 -3.10 1.44 12.82
C VAL A 304 -2.02 0.67 13.54
N LEU A 305 -1.44 -0.31 12.88
CA LEU A 305 -0.37 -1.17 13.40
C LEU A 305 0.77 -1.19 12.39
N VAL A 306 1.99 -1.03 12.89
CA VAL A 306 3.19 -1.13 12.05
C VAL A 306 4.35 -1.70 12.86
N SER A 307 5.11 -2.61 12.26
CA SER A 307 6.38 -3.10 12.78
C SER A 307 7.49 -2.91 11.77
N ASN A 308 8.62 -2.41 12.22
CA ASN A 308 9.86 -2.35 11.45
C ASN A 308 10.80 -3.55 11.73
N TYR A 309 10.24 -4.63 12.29
CA TYR A 309 10.89 -5.92 12.55
C TYR A 309 10.13 -7.08 11.90
N GLY A 310 9.10 -6.80 11.10
CA GLY A 310 8.24 -7.85 10.53
C GLY A 310 7.41 -8.61 11.57
N ASP A 311 7.21 -8.05 12.78
CA ASP A 311 6.36 -8.68 13.79
C ASP A 311 4.91 -8.75 13.31
N ASN A 312 4.18 -9.78 13.69
CA ASN A 312 2.87 -10.12 13.15
C ASN A 312 1.76 -9.12 13.58
N VAL A 313 1.52 -8.09 12.74
CA VAL A 313 0.46 -7.09 12.96
C VAL A 313 -0.95 -7.69 12.86
N TRP A 314 -1.16 -8.76 12.10
CA TRP A 314 -2.46 -9.42 11.94
C TRP A 314 -2.89 -10.13 13.23
N GLU A 315 -1.93 -10.75 13.94
CA GLU A 315 -2.22 -11.33 15.26
C GLU A 315 -2.61 -10.25 16.27
N GLU A 316 -1.89 -9.13 16.31
CA GLU A 316 -2.23 -8.00 17.18
C GLU A 316 -3.60 -7.40 16.81
N MET A 317 -3.92 -7.29 15.50
CA MET A 317 -5.24 -6.83 15.06
C MET A 317 -6.36 -7.75 15.52
N ARG A 318 -6.18 -9.07 15.50
CA ARG A 318 -7.17 -10.02 16.07
C ARG A 318 -7.44 -9.76 17.56
N LYS A 319 -6.42 -9.39 18.34
CA LYS A 319 -6.58 -9.02 19.77
C LYS A 319 -7.38 -7.72 19.89
N ILE A 320 -7.08 -6.71 19.08
CA ILE A 320 -7.78 -5.41 19.03
C ILE A 320 -9.26 -5.61 18.69
N ARG A 321 -9.56 -6.38 17.64
CA ARG A 321 -10.96 -6.70 17.28
C ARG A 321 -11.71 -7.36 18.42
N LYS A 322 -11.09 -8.31 19.12
CA LYS A 322 -11.69 -9.00 20.28
C LYS A 322 -11.97 -8.06 21.44
N GLU A 323 -11.14 -7.03 21.64
CA GLU A 323 -11.28 -6.10 22.76
C GLU A 323 -12.25 -4.95 22.45
N PHE A 324 -12.13 -4.31 21.29
CA PHE A 324 -12.78 -3.04 20.98
C PHE A 324 -13.94 -3.14 19.95
N TYR A 325 -14.11 -4.25 19.21
CA TYR A 325 -15.15 -4.38 18.18
C TYR A 325 -16.42 -5.09 18.67
N LYS A 326 -16.68 -5.00 19.95
CA LYS A 326 -17.87 -5.61 20.59
C LYS A 326 -19.13 -4.79 20.33
#